data_e7cf51677c1b168cfd8f61f0d668b423
#
_entry.id   e7cf51677c1b168cfd8f61f0d668b423
#
_cell.length_a   1.000
_cell.length_b   1.000
_cell.length_c   1.000
_cell.angle_alpha   90.00
_cell.angle_beta   90.00
_cell.angle_gamma   90.00
#
_symmetry.space_group_name_H-M   'P 1'
#
loop_
_entity.id
_entity.type
_entity.pdbx_description
1 polymer ?
#
loop_
_entity_poly.entity_id
_entity_poly.type
_entity_poly.pdbx_seq_one_letter_code
_entity_poly.pdbx_strand_id
1 'polypeptide(L)'
;MNETVQAGTRRNLSRRRAILAGASAVATAVAGCAGSATGGSGGTATAAGEESGSDHPVVVASFFSFYDFARIVAADTPIEVRNLVPTGLHGHGWEPNARITQEIVDADAFVHVGADFQPWADRAIATLEADGVDTELINAREGIELVDLAASLDPEEEGIGENRGKDPHFWLDPQRAKQSVDNIADGLVALAPDHEETLRDNAASYKREVLDRIDADYRDIFESAERDVVQLAAHNAFQYVGVAYDVEMRPLVTNLAASDDIKPSDITEAKETIDEYGIEYVGAAVFETRRPAQQLVRETAVKAYFPVTPYAGVREEWVEEDWGYEEIAYNINMPTFEVVLGNERPEDAGPEGWAAEWRNFE
;
A
#
# COMPACT_ATOMS: atom_id res chain seq x y z
N MET A 1 -30.97 2.89 -44.05
CA MET A 1 -31.41 2.71 -42.65
C MET A 1 -30.16 2.91 -41.85
N ASN A 2 -30.07 4.09 -41.23
CA ASN A 2 -28.92 4.48 -40.35
C ASN A 2 -29.23 4.01 -38.94
N GLU A 3 -28.45 3.14 -38.39
CA GLU A 3 -28.39 2.96 -36.94
C GLU A 3 -27.11 3.61 -36.40
N THR A 4 -27.34 4.68 -35.70
CA THR A 4 -26.33 5.44 -34.97
C THR A 4 -26.04 4.71 -33.67
N VAL A 5 -24.83 4.13 -33.56
CA VAL A 5 -24.31 3.63 -32.29
C VAL A 5 -23.98 4.83 -31.42
N GLN A 6 -24.69 4.98 -30.32
CA GLN A 6 -24.41 5.98 -29.30
C GLN A 6 -23.16 5.54 -28.50
N ALA A 7 -22.10 6.30 -28.62
CA ALA A 7 -20.96 6.22 -27.73
C ALA A 7 -21.42 6.60 -26.30
N GLY A 8 -21.26 5.68 -25.37
CA GLY A 8 -21.53 5.88 -23.96
C GLY A 8 -20.49 6.82 -23.36
N THR A 9 -20.93 7.98 -22.96
CA THR A 9 -20.13 8.97 -22.25
C THR A 9 -19.77 8.42 -20.88
N ARG A 10 -18.52 7.98 -20.70
CA ARG A 10 -17.95 7.68 -19.36
C ARG A 10 -18.00 8.96 -18.53
N ARG A 11 -18.77 8.95 -17.46
CA ARG A 11 -18.90 10.08 -16.53
C ARG A 11 -17.66 10.15 -15.66
N ASN A 12 -16.85 11.19 -15.85
CA ASN A 12 -15.86 11.65 -14.89
C ASN A 12 -16.53 11.92 -13.53
N LEU A 13 -16.35 11.05 -12.58
CA LEU A 13 -16.84 11.21 -11.21
C LEU A 13 -15.72 11.76 -10.32
N SER A 14 -15.32 13.00 -10.55
CA SER A 14 -14.67 13.77 -9.49
C SER A 14 -15.76 14.25 -8.52
N ARG A 15 -16.14 13.45 -7.56
CA ARG A 15 -16.94 13.90 -6.43
C ARG A 15 -16.02 14.56 -5.40
N ARG A 16 -15.83 15.87 -5.53
CA ARG A 16 -15.36 16.69 -4.42
C ARG A 16 -16.35 16.52 -3.26
N ARG A 17 -15.95 15.76 -2.23
CA ARG A 17 -16.62 15.80 -0.93
C ARG A 17 -16.37 17.19 -0.34
N ALA A 18 -17.42 18.04 -0.34
CA ALA A 18 -17.39 19.30 0.37
C ALA A 18 -17.48 19.00 1.87
N ILE A 19 -16.35 19.08 2.57
CA ILE A 19 -16.33 19.11 4.03
C ILE A 19 -16.84 20.48 4.45
N LEU A 20 -18.02 20.53 5.06
CA LEU A 20 -18.57 21.72 5.71
C LEU A 20 -17.82 21.96 7.02
N ALA A 21 -16.79 22.80 6.98
CA ALA A 21 -16.17 23.33 8.18
C ALA A 21 -17.10 24.33 8.86
N GLY A 22 -17.74 23.91 9.94
CA GLY A 22 -18.48 24.77 10.84
C GLY A 22 -17.52 25.57 11.73
N ALA A 23 -17.27 26.82 11.39
CA ALA A 23 -16.51 27.74 12.24
C ALA A 23 -17.40 28.24 13.39
N SER A 24 -17.19 27.74 14.61
CA SER A 24 -17.72 28.32 15.83
C SER A 24 -16.68 29.26 16.43
N ALA A 25 -16.91 30.57 16.29
CA ALA A 25 -16.13 31.59 16.94
C ALA A 25 -16.55 31.72 18.43
N VAL A 26 -15.64 31.36 19.36
CA VAL A 26 -15.79 31.68 20.77
C VAL A 26 -14.87 32.85 21.08
N ALA A 27 -15.49 33.96 21.42
CA ALA A 27 -14.79 35.16 21.93
C ALA A 27 -14.50 34.98 23.42
N THR A 28 -13.24 34.95 23.81
CA THR A 28 -12.81 35.01 25.20
C THR A 28 -12.42 36.42 25.58
N ALA A 29 -13.14 36.99 26.54
CA ALA A 29 -12.83 38.25 27.17
C ALA A 29 -11.72 38.10 28.21
N VAL A 30 -10.70 38.93 28.11
CA VAL A 30 -9.59 39.02 29.09
C VAL A 30 -10.05 39.99 30.18
N ALA A 31 -10.03 39.55 31.44
CA ALA A 31 -10.05 40.43 32.59
C ALA A 31 -8.88 40.06 33.52
N GLY A 32 -7.90 40.95 33.59
CA GLY A 32 -6.79 40.82 34.53
C GLY A 32 -7.18 41.31 35.92
N CYS A 33 -6.56 40.72 36.96
CA CYS A 33 -6.31 41.37 38.26
C CYS A 33 -5.05 40.83 38.89
N ALA A 34 -4.15 41.74 39.15
CA ALA A 34 -2.95 41.56 39.95
C ALA A 34 -3.31 41.58 41.45
N GLY A 35 -2.62 40.77 42.24
CA GLY A 35 -2.74 40.80 43.70
C GLY A 35 -1.62 40.02 44.39
N SER A 36 -0.81 40.72 45.18
CA SER A 36 0.46 40.29 45.81
C SER A 36 0.29 39.44 47.07
N ALA A 37 1.24 38.51 47.22
CA ALA A 37 1.97 38.07 48.42
C ALA A 37 1.29 37.82 49.77
N THR A 38 1.44 36.68 50.38
CA THR A 38 2.36 36.36 51.50
C THR A 38 2.11 34.97 52.09
N GLY A 39 3.15 34.20 52.24
CA GLY A 39 3.56 33.42 53.39
C GLY A 39 2.79 32.18 53.83
N GLY A 40 3.50 31.00 53.81
CA GLY A 40 3.33 30.06 54.91
C GLY A 40 3.14 28.59 54.57
N SER A 41 4.24 27.82 54.73
CA SER A 41 4.29 26.48 55.34
C SER A 41 3.67 25.26 54.67
N GLY A 42 4.59 24.40 54.17
CA GLY A 42 4.64 22.96 54.45
C GLY A 42 3.43 22.11 54.01
N GLY A 43 3.51 21.57 52.79
CA GLY A 43 2.75 20.44 52.38
C GLY A 43 3.50 19.68 51.30
N THR A 44 3.96 18.48 51.64
CA THR A 44 4.50 17.49 50.69
C THR A 44 3.46 17.22 49.62
N ALA A 45 3.54 17.90 48.51
CA ALA A 45 2.81 17.51 47.30
C ALA A 45 3.57 16.32 46.70
N THR A 46 3.02 15.16 46.84
CA THR A 46 3.29 14.04 45.97
C THR A 46 3.04 14.54 44.55
N ALA A 47 4.09 14.64 43.78
CA ALA A 47 3.99 14.84 42.35
C ALA A 47 3.31 13.56 41.82
N ALA A 48 2.01 13.65 41.60
CA ALA A 48 1.36 12.75 40.66
C ALA A 48 2.03 13.03 39.31
N GLY A 49 2.74 12.04 38.77
CA GLY A 49 3.21 12.08 37.44
C GLY A 49 1.99 12.35 36.56
N GLU A 50 2.04 13.43 35.82
CA GLU A 50 1.12 13.60 34.67
C GLU A 50 1.48 12.46 33.72
N GLU A 51 0.70 11.38 33.73
CA GLU A 51 0.59 10.47 32.61
C GLU A 51 0.08 11.32 31.44
N SER A 52 0.99 11.74 30.57
CA SER A 52 0.63 12.28 29.26
C SER A 52 0.29 11.10 28.35
N GLY A 53 -0.71 10.33 28.72
CA GLY A 53 -1.42 9.46 27.83
C GLY A 53 -2.33 10.33 26.97
N SER A 54 -2.14 10.37 25.68
CA SER A 54 -3.20 10.80 24.78
C SER A 54 -4.40 9.91 25.08
N ASP A 55 -5.57 10.51 25.32
CA ASP A 55 -6.84 9.78 25.61
C ASP A 55 -7.30 8.91 24.37
N HIS A 56 -6.44 8.81 23.35
CA HIS A 56 -6.75 8.18 22.07
C HIS A 56 -5.74 7.07 21.76
N PRO A 57 -6.20 5.84 21.42
CA PRO A 57 -5.32 4.76 21.05
C PRO A 57 -4.47 5.11 19.82
N VAL A 58 -3.19 4.76 19.88
CA VAL A 58 -2.23 4.94 18.78
C VAL A 58 -1.90 3.59 18.16
N VAL A 59 -2.15 3.47 16.87
CA VAL A 59 -1.86 2.28 16.06
C VAL A 59 -0.75 2.61 15.08
N VAL A 60 0.30 1.79 15.03
CA VAL A 60 1.37 1.94 14.05
C VAL A 60 1.36 0.78 13.06
N ALA A 61 1.69 1.03 11.79
CA ALA A 61 1.71 0.02 10.75
C ALA A 61 3.08 -0.09 10.08
N SER A 62 3.51 -1.33 9.83
CA SER A 62 4.82 -1.63 9.25
C SER A 62 4.87 -1.52 7.73
N PHE A 63 3.73 -1.30 7.07
CA PHE A 63 3.64 -1.30 5.61
C PHE A 63 2.51 -0.42 5.11
N PHE A 64 2.72 0.27 3.98
CA PHE A 64 1.80 1.29 3.50
C PHE A 64 0.37 0.78 3.26
N SER A 65 0.19 -0.35 2.57
CA SER A 65 -1.15 -0.88 2.30
C SER A 65 -1.96 -1.11 3.57
N PHE A 66 -1.34 -1.65 4.62
CA PHE A 66 -2.03 -1.95 5.88
C PHE A 66 -2.19 -0.70 6.76
N TYR A 67 -1.30 0.28 6.62
CA TYR A 67 -1.53 1.61 7.15
C TYR A 67 -2.79 2.23 6.55
N ASP A 68 -2.93 2.17 5.22
CA ASP A 68 -4.07 2.74 4.51
C ASP A 68 -5.38 2.03 4.90
N PHE A 69 -5.38 0.70 4.95
CA PHE A 69 -6.54 -0.07 5.42
C PHE A 69 -6.90 0.28 6.87
N ALA A 70 -5.92 0.38 7.76
CA ALA A 70 -6.15 0.71 9.16
C ALA A 70 -6.71 2.13 9.34
N ARG A 71 -6.18 3.15 8.62
CA ARG A 71 -6.67 4.53 8.71
C ARG A 71 -8.12 4.67 8.19
N ILE A 72 -8.47 3.90 7.15
CA ILE A 72 -9.83 3.90 6.59
C ILE A 72 -10.80 3.22 7.56
N VAL A 73 -10.42 2.08 8.12
CA VAL A 73 -11.24 1.37 9.12
C VAL A 73 -11.41 2.21 10.37
N ALA A 74 -10.37 2.91 10.82
CA ALA A 74 -10.38 3.76 12.02
C ALA A 74 -11.08 5.13 11.79
N ALA A 75 -11.53 5.46 10.59
CA ALA A 75 -12.17 6.74 10.31
C ALA A 75 -13.38 7.00 11.23
N ASP A 76 -13.55 8.25 11.66
CA ASP A 76 -14.61 8.67 12.58
C ASP A 76 -14.55 8.00 13.98
N THR A 77 -13.39 7.45 14.36
CA THR A 77 -13.08 6.96 15.72
C THR A 77 -11.94 7.78 16.34
N PRO A 78 -11.68 7.67 17.63
CA PRO A 78 -10.53 8.35 18.26
C PRO A 78 -9.17 7.69 17.97
N ILE A 79 -9.11 6.59 17.23
CA ILE A 79 -7.86 5.87 16.94
C ILE A 79 -6.98 6.69 16.00
N GLU A 80 -5.75 6.97 16.41
CA GLU A 80 -4.72 7.56 15.55
C GLU A 80 -3.91 6.46 14.88
N VAL A 81 -3.83 6.46 13.54
CA VAL A 81 -3.05 5.47 12.78
C VAL A 81 -1.83 6.14 12.13
N ARG A 82 -0.65 5.53 12.29
CA ARG A 82 0.62 6.06 11.77
C ARG A 82 1.33 5.03 10.88
N ASN A 83 1.88 5.49 9.77
CA ASN A 83 2.77 4.68 8.93
C ASN A 83 4.21 4.79 9.43
N LEU A 84 4.86 3.67 9.73
CA LEU A 84 6.25 3.65 10.18
C LEU A 84 7.25 3.79 9.03
N VAL A 85 6.88 3.35 7.82
CA VAL A 85 7.77 3.45 6.65
C VAL A 85 7.77 4.88 6.12
N PRO A 86 8.95 5.53 6.04
CA PRO A 86 9.03 6.89 5.54
C PRO A 86 8.58 7.01 4.08
N THR A 87 7.98 8.16 3.74
CA THR A 87 7.61 8.52 2.36
C THR A 87 8.81 8.38 1.42
N GLY A 88 8.57 7.85 0.22
CA GLY A 88 9.57 7.65 -0.82
C GLY A 88 10.38 6.35 -0.68
N LEU A 89 10.12 5.54 0.36
CA LEU A 89 10.80 4.27 0.55
C LEU A 89 9.89 3.08 0.24
N HIS A 90 10.51 2.01 -0.25
CA HIS A 90 9.90 0.70 -0.37
C HIS A 90 9.95 -0.01 0.99
N GLY A 91 8.80 -0.38 1.54
CA GLY A 91 8.72 -0.97 2.89
C GLY A 91 9.38 -2.35 3.04
N HIS A 92 9.57 -3.06 1.92
CA HIS A 92 10.28 -4.36 1.90
C HIS A 92 11.80 -4.12 1.88
N GLY A 93 12.52 -4.72 2.80
CA GLY A 93 13.98 -4.55 2.91
C GLY A 93 14.43 -3.25 3.58
N TRP A 94 13.51 -2.37 3.99
CA TRP A 94 13.84 -1.22 4.82
C TRP A 94 14.18 -1.66 6.25
N GLU A 95 15.24 -1.08 6.82
CA GLU A 95 15.65 -1.33 8.19
C GLU A 95 15.40 -0.09 9.06
N PRO A 96 14.56 -0.17 10.10
CA PRO A 96 14.27 0.94 10.97
C PRO A 96 15.45 1.31 11.87
N ASN A 97 15.51 2.57 12.26
CA ASN A 97 16.38 3.00 13.34
C ASN A 97 15.73 2.76 14.72
N ALA A 98 16.51 2.94 15.80
CA ALA A 98 16.04 2.70 17.17
C ALA A 98 14.80 3.53 17.58
N ARG A 99 14.57 4.68 16.94
CA ARG A 99 13.39 5.51 17.20
C ARG A 99 12.11 4.82 16.74
N ILE A 100 12.12 4.18 15.56
CA ILE A 100 10.97 3.44 15.05
C ILE A 100 10.62 2.26 15.96
N THR A 101 11.65 1.55 16.49
CA THR A 101 11.40 0.49 17.47
C THR A 101 10.72 1.05 18.73
N GLN A 102 11.13 2.24 19.18
CA GLN A 102 10.50 2.88 20.31
C GLN A 102 9.05 3.30 20.00
N GLU A 103 8.76 3.78 18.79
CA GLU A 103 7.38 4.10 18.36
C GLU A 103 6.46 2.88 18.40
N ILE A 104 6.99 1.68 18.12
CA ILE A 104 6.22 0.42 18.25
C ILE A 104 5.96 0.08 19.73
N VAL A 105 6.97 0.26 20.60
CA VAL A 105 6.84 0.01 22.04
C VAL A 105 5.84 0.96 22.70
N ASP A 106 5.80 2.21 22.23
CA ASP A 106 4.93 3.26 22.78
C ASP A 106 3.51 3.25 22.18
N ALA A 107 3.25 2.39 21.16
CA ALA A 107 1.95 2.27 20.53
C ALA A 107 1.04 1.27 21.26
N ASP A 108 -0.28 1.49 21.18
CA ASP A 108 -1.28 0.58 21.73
C ASP A 108 -1.47 -0.65 20.83
N ALA A 109 -1.24 -0.52 19.51
CA ALA A 109 -1.26 -1.66 18.59
C ALA A 109 -0.23 -1.51 17.46
N PHE A 110 0.24 -2.66 16.97
CA PHE A 110 1.16 -2.78 15.84
C PHE A 110 0.58 -3.67 14.72
N VAL A 111 0.25 -3.04 13.58
CA VAL A 111 -0.21 -3.75 12.38
C VAL A 111 1.00 -4.19 11.56
N HIS A 112 1.15 -5.49 11.35
CA HIS A 112 2.26 -6.07 10.60
C HIS A 112 1.79 -7.01 9.48
N VAL A 113 2.65 -7.23 8.49
CA VAL A 113 2.32 -8.03 7.28
C VAL A 113 2.16 -9.53 7.57
N GLY A 114 2.65 -9.98 8.73
CA GLY A 114 2.79 -11.38 9.09
C GLY A 114 4.27 -11.80 9.13
N ALA A 115 4.53 -12.94 9.73
CA ALA A 115 5.88 -13.44 9.94
C ALA A 115 6.63 -13.70 8.63
N ASP A 116 7.96 -13.61 8.68
CA ASP A 116 8.90 -13.91 7.60
C ASP A 116 8.87 -12.94 6.40
N PHE A 117 8.13 -11.82 6.47
CA PHE A 117 8.10 -10.82 5.40
C PHE A 117 9.05 -9.65 5.67
N GLN A 118 8.98 -9.09 6.89
CA GLN A 118 9.81 -7.97 7.32
C GLN A 118 10.67 -8.40 8.52
N PRO A 119 11.92 -8.85 8.32
CA PRO A 119 12.77 -9.34 9.42
C PRO A 119 12.92 -8.36 10.59
N TRP A 120 12.83 -7.05 10.33
CA TRP A 120 12.87 -6.04 11.38
C TRP A 120 11.58 -6.03 12.22
N ALA A 121 10.42 -6.24 11.60
CA ALA A 121 9.14 -6.33 12.30
C ALA A 121 9.10 -7.59 13.18
N ASP A 122 9.58 -8.73 12.65
CA ASP A 122 9.69 -9.98 13.43
C ASP A 122 10.60 -9.80 14.65
N ARG A 123 11.74 -9.09 14.50
CA ARG A 123 12.62 -8.76 15.62
C ARG A 123 11.95 -7.81 16.63
N ALA A 124 11.18 -6.83 16.16
CA ALA A 124 10.44 -5.93 17.05
C ALA A 124 9.40 -6.70 17.85
N ILE A 125 8.60 -7.56 17.21
CA ILE A 125 7.60 -8.43 17.86
C ILE A 125 8.27 -9.32 18.92
N ALA A 126 9.35 -10.01 18.56
CA ALA A 126 10.09 -10.83 19.52
C ALA A 126 10.62 -10.04 20.74
N THR A 127 10.98 -8.76 20.54
CA THR A 127 11.39 -7.88 21.63
C THR A 127 10.22 -7.50 22.53
N LEU A 128 9.06 -7.11 21.96
CA LEU A 128 7.85 -6.81 22.71
C LEU A 128 7.44 -8.00 23.61
N GLU A 129 7.44 -9.21 23.02
CA GLU A 129 7.12 -10.45 23.76
C GLU A 129 8.11 -10.73 24.88
N ALA A 130 9.43 -10.58 24.62
CA ALA A 130 10.47 -10.85 25.60
C ALA A 130 10.45 -9.86 26.79
N ASP A 131 10.13 -8.61 26.52
CA ASP A 131 10.08 -7.53 27.50
C ASP A 131 8.70 -7.43 28.19
N GLY A 132 7.69 -8.19 27.72
CA GLY A 132 6.36 -8.19 28.25
C GLY A 132 5.63 -6.86 28.05
N VAL A 133 5.87 -6.21 26.91
CA VAL A 133 5.17 -4.98 26.49
C VAL A 133 3.79 -5.32 25.99
N ASP A 134 2.79 -4.57 26.43
CA ASP A 134 1.36 -4.83 26.19
C ASP A 134 0.86 -4.13 24.92
N THR A 135 1.62 -4.22 23.82
CA THR A 135 1.21 -3.73 22.51
C THR A 135 0.42 -4.82 21.79
N GLU A 136 -0.81 -4.52 21.35
CA GLU A 136 -1.64 -5.46 20.57
C GLU A 136 -1.00 -5.72 19.20
N LEU A 137 -0.82 -7.00 18.85
CA LEU A 137 -0.23 -7.40 17.57
C LEU A 137 -1.33 -7.76 16.57
N ILE A 138 -1.49 -6.95 15.54
CA ILE A 138 -2.50 -7.15 14.48
C ILE A 138 -1.81 -7.74 13.24
N ASN A 139 -1.98 -9.04 13.03
CA ASN A 139 -1.45 -9.73 11.86
C ASN A 139 -2.38 -9.56 10.66
N ALA A 140 -2.03 -8.67 9.71
CA ALA A 140 -2.84 -8.41 8.53
C ALA A 140 -3.02 -9.64 7.61
N ARG A 141 -2.13 -10.64 7.71
CA ARG A 141 -2.15 -11.87 6.91
C ARG A 141 -2.90 -13.03 7.58
N GLU A 142 -3.45 -12.87 8.75
CA GLU A 142 -4.07 -13.98 9.48
C GLU A 142 -5.10 -14.72 8.62
N GLY A 143 -4.98 -16.05 8.54
CA GLY A 143 -5.88 -16.90 7.75
C GLY A 143 -5.75 -16.80 6.22
N ILE A 144 -4.82 -16.00 5.68
CA ILE A 144 -4.58 -15.90 4.24
C ILE A 144 -3.56 -16.94 3.79
N GLU A 145 -3.98 -17.84 2.89
CA GLU A 145 -3.09 -18.82 2.27
C GLU A 145 -2.21 -18.15 1.21
N LEU A 146 -0.89 -18.28 1.38
CA LEU A 146 0.09 -17.78 0.41
C LEU A 146 0.24 -18.76 -0.75
N VAL A 147 0.36 -18.21 -1.98
CA VAL A 147 0.66 -19.01 -3.17
C VAL A 147 2.13 -19.43 -3.19
N ASP A 148 2.42 -20.57 -3.83
CA ASP A 148 3.78 -20.99 -4.08
C ASP A 148 4.45 -20.03 -5.07
N LEU A 149 5.75 -19.83 -4.92
CA LEU A 149 6.54 -19.10 -5.91
C LEU A 149 6.43 -19.74 -7.28
N ALA A 150 6.45 -18.92 -8.33
CA ALA A 150 6.49 -19.42 -9.70
C ALA A 150 7.67 -20.39 -9.89
N ALA A 151 7.48 -21.41 -10.72
CA ALA A 151 8.47 -22.48 -10.92
C ALA A 151 9.83 -22.00 -11.48
N SER A 152 9.90 -20.75 -11.97
CA SER A 152 11.13 -20.10 -12.43
C SER A 152 12.04 -19.61 -11.30
N LEU A 153 11.54 -19.61 -10.04
CA LEU A 153 12.26 -19.15 -8.87
C LEU A 153 12.83 -20.32 -8.08
N ASP A 154 14.01 -20.15 -7.49
CA ASP A 154 14.58 -21.13 -6.58
C ASP A 154 14.01 -20.93 -5.17
N PRO A 155 13.15 -21.84 -4.67
CA PRO A 155 12.55 -21.71 -3.33
C PRO A 155 13.59 -21.74 -2.20
N GLU A 156 14.81 -22.24 -2.45
CA GLU A 156 15.89 -22.27 -1.45
C GLU A 156 16.58 -20.92 -1.31
N GLU A 157 16.52 -20.08 -2.37
CA GLU A 157 17.10 -18.74 -2.38
C GLU A 157 16.10 -17.67 -1.91
N GLU A 158 14.80 -17.98 -1.93
CA GLU A 158 13.73 -17.00 -1.67
C GLU A 158 12.94 -17.32 -0.40
N GLY A 159 12.71 -16.26 0.40
CA GLY A 159 11.93 -16.32 1.63
C GLY A 159 12.72 -16.79 2.85
N ILE A 160 12.11 -16.62 4.00
CA ILE A 160 12.68 -16.93 5.33
C ILE A 160 11.66 -17.77 6.11
N GLY A 161 12.14 -18.62 7.04
CA GLY A 161 11.28 -19.31 7.98
C GLY A 161 10.31 -20.32 7.36
N GLU A 162 9.09 -20.39 7.88
CA GLU A 162 8.05 -21.33 7.46
C GLU A 162 7.40 -20.94 6.12
N ASN A 163 7.55 -19.68 5.70
CA ASN A 163 7.01 -19.15 4.44
C ASN A 163 8.01 -19.20 3.29
N ARG A 164 9.12 -19.89 3.45
CA ARG A 164 10.10 -20.10 2.37
C ARG A 164 9.42 -20.74 1.15
N GLY A 165 9.69 -20.18 -0.03
CA GLY A 165 9.10 -20.64 -1.27
C GLY A 165 7.65 -20.19 -1.49
N LYS A 166 7.18 -19.21 -0.71
CA LYS A 166 5.86 -18.57 -0.88
C LYS A 166 6.01 -17.11 -1.28
N ASP A 167 5.07 -16.64 -2.09
CA ASP A 167 4.98 -15.23 -2.45
C ASP A 167 4.24 -14.45 -1.34
N PRO A 168 4.85 -13.43 -0.73
CA PRO A 168 4.23 -12.67 0.34
C PRO A 168 3.28 -11.55 -0.12
N HIS A 169 3.20 -11.21 -1.42
CA HIS A 169 2.52 -10.03 -1.95
C HIS A 169 0.99 -10.21 -2.12
N PHE A 170 0.36 -10.89 -1.17
CA PHE A 170 -1.06 -11.30 -1.22
C PHE A 170 -2.05 -10.13 -1.34
N TRP A 171 -1.70 -8.95 -0.83
CA TRP A 171 -2.57 -7.75 -0.86
C TRP A 171 -2.76 -7.15 -2.26
N LEU A 172 -2.01 -7.62 -3.27
CA LEU A 172 -2.23 -7.24 -4.66
C LEU A 172 -3.46 -7.92 -5.28
N ASP A 173 -3.97 -8.96 -4.66
CA ASP A 173 -5.28 -9.53 -4.96
C ASP A 173 -6.34 -8.84 -4.08
N PRO A 174 -7.27 -8.05 -4.65
CA PRO A 174 -8.28 -7.35 -3.87
C PRO A 174 -9.16 -8.28 -3.01
N GLN A 175 -9.35 -9.54 -3.41
CA GLN A 175 -10.12 -10.49 -2.61
C GLN A 175 -9.37 -10.93 -1.35
N ARG A 176 -8.02 -11.06 -1.43
CA ARG A 176 -7.17 -11.32 -0.26
C ARG A 176 -6.99 -10.06 0.59
N ALA A 177 -6.92 -8.89 -0.03
CA ALA A 177 -6.88 -7.60 0.67
C ALA A 177 -8.12 -7.40 1.57
N LYS A 178 -9.31 -7.90 1.18
CA LYS A 178 -10.50 -7.87 2.04
C LYS A 178 -10.32 -8.64 3.35
N GLN A 179 -9.63 -9.77 3.32
CA GLN A 179 -9.33 -10.52 4.54
C GLN A 179 -8.41 -9.71 5.47
N SER A 180 -7.43 -8.99 4.91
CA SER A 180 -6.59 -8.09 5.71
C SER A 180 -7.39 -6.96 6.34
N VAL A 181 -8.35 -6.39 5.61
CA VAL A 181 -9.25 -5.36 6.16
C VAL A 181 -10.07 -5.92 7.34
N ASP A 182 -10.56 -7.17 7.23
CA ASP A 182 -11.27 -7.83 8.33
C ASP A 182 -10.35 -8.08 9.54
N ASN A 183 -9.13 -8.60 9.32
CA ASN A 183 -8.16 -8.85 10.38
C ASN A 183 -7.79 -7.56 11.13
N ILE A 184 -7.58 -6.47 10.38
CA ILE A 184 -7.30 -5.15 10.95
C ILE A 184 -8.52 -4.64 11.74
N ALA A 185 -9.73 -4.75 11.19
CA ALA A 185 -10.96 -4.34 11.88
C ALA A 185 -11.16 -5.11 13.18
N ASP A 186 -10.91 -6.42 13.21
CA ASP A 186 -11.00 -7.23 14.41
C ASP A 186 -10.01 -6.77 15.50
N GLY A 187 -8.76 -6.47 15.12
CA GLY A 187 -7.76 -5.92 16.04
C GLY A 187 -8.14 -4.54 16.58
N LEU A 188 -8.63 -3.65 15.70
CA LEU A 188 -9.07 -2.31 16.12
C LEU A 188 -10.32 -2.36 17.03
N VAL A 189 -11.23 -3.31 16.80
CA VAL A 189 -12.38 -3.55 17.70
C VAL A 189 -11.91 -4.04 19.07
N ALA A 190 -10.92 -4.93 19.12
CA ALA A 190 -10.35 -5.37 20.41
C ALA A 190 -9.72 -4.19 21.18
N LEU A 191 -9.06 -3.27 20.47
CA LEU A 191 -8.46 -2.07 21.04
C LEU A 191 -9.49 -1.01 21.48
N ALA A 192 -10.58 -0.83 20.72
CA ALA A 192 -11.59 0.21 20.96
C ALA A 192 -13.02 -0.35 20.83
N PRO A 193 -13.47 -1.22 21.75
CA PRO A 193 -14.75 -1.92 21.63
C PRO A 193 -15.98 -1.00 21.64
N ASP A 194 -15.88 0.19 22.23
CA ASP A 194 -16.95 1.19 22.21
C ASP A 194 -17.24 1.75 20.78
N HIS A 195 -16.33 1.51 19.85
CA HIS A 195 -16.43 1.94 18.45
C HIS A 195 -16.65 0.77 17.47
N GLU A 196 -16.98 -0.45 17.95
CA GLU A 196 -17.13 -1.65 17.13
C GLU A 196 -18.03 -1.44 15.91
N GLU A 197 -19.20 -0.83 16.08
CA GLU A 197 -20.15 -0.59 14.98
C GLU A 197 -19.51 0.25 13.86
N THR A 198 -18.87 1.36 14.21
CA THR A 198 -18.20 2.25 13.24
C THR A 198 -17.06 1.54 12.54
N LEU A 199 -16.19 0.83 13.27
CA LEU A 199 -15.05 0.10 12.70
C LEU A 199 -15.50 -0.97 11.70
N ARG A 200 -16.52 -1.75 12.06
CA ARG A 200 -17.07 -2.81 11.19
C ARG A 200 -17.79 -2.24 9.97
N ASP A 201 -18.55 -1.17 10.13
CA ASP A 201 -19.24 -0.50 9.02
C ASP A 201 -18.26 0.12 8.03
N ASN A 202 -17.17 0.74 8.51
CA ASN A 202 -16.10 1.27 7.67
C ASN A 202 -15.41 0.13 6.88
N ALA A 203 -15.03 -0.96 7.55
CA ALA A 203 -14.44 -2.12 6.91
C ALA A 203 -15.37 -2.72 5.83
N ALA A 204 -16.65 -2.92 6.15
CA ALA A 204 -17.63 -3.46 5.23
C ALA A 204 -17.86 -2.54 4.03
N SER A 205 -17.91 -1.23 4.24
CA SER A 205 -18.06 -0.23 3.18
C SER A 205 -16.84 -0.19 2.28
N TYR A 206 -15.64 -0.16 2.82
CA TYR A 206 -14.39 -0.16 2.04
C TYR A 206 -14.28 -1.42 1.18
N LYS A 207 -14.54 -2.60 1.73
CA LYS A 207 -14.54 -3.86 0.98
C LYS A 207 -15.51 -3.83 -0.20
N ARG A 208 -16.75 -3.34 0.03
CA ARG A 208 -17.80 -3.33 -0.98
C ARG A 208 -17.63 -2.21 -2.02
N GLU A 209 -17.27 -1.02 -1.57
CA GLU A 209 -17.30 0.18 -2.42
C GLU A 209 -15.96 0.45 -3.11
N VAL A 210 -14.86 -0.11 -2.57
CA VAL A 210 -13.52 0.07 -3.11
C VAL A 210 -12.94 -1.25 -3.62
N LEU A 211 -12.71 -2.24 -2.75
CA LEU A 211 -11.99 -3.46 -3.16
C LEU A 211 -12.79 -4.32 -4.17
N ASP A 212 -14.12 -4.44 -4.01
CA ASP A 212 -14.95 -5.12 -5.01
C ASP A 212 -14.95 -4.40 -6.36
N ARG A 213 -14.90 -3.08 -6.36
CA ARG A 213 -14.84 -2.29 -7.59
C ARG A 213 -13.46 -2.44 -8.26
N ILE A 214 -12.38 -2.36 -7.50
CA ILE A 214 -11.02 -2.60 -8.01
C ILE A 214 -10.91 -4.00 -8.63
N ASP A 215 -11.44 -5.04 -7.97
CA ASP A 215 -11.45 -6.40 -8.49
C ASP A 215 -12.24 -6.50 -9.81
N ALA A 216 -13.40 -5.87 -9.88
CA ALA A 216 -14.23 -5.87 -11.08
C ALA A 216 -13.54 -5.12 -12.25
N ASP A 217 -12.96 -3.94 -11.99
CA ASP A 217 -12.28 -3.15 -13.01
C ASP A 217 -10.99 -3.84 -13.50
N TYR A 218 -10.22 -4.47 -12.61
CA TYR A 218 -9.09 -5.32 -13.02
C TYR A 218 -9.56 -6.49 -13.87
N ARG A 219 -10.63 -7.17 -13.47
CA ARG A 219 -11.19 -8.28 -14.25
C ARG A 219 -11.58 -7.85 -15.66
N ASP A 220 -12.25 -6.71 -15.80
CA ASP A 220 -12.60 -6.14 -17.11
C ASP A 220 -11.35 -5.81 -17.95
N ILE A 221 -10.29 -5.26 -17.33
CA ILE A 221 -9.02 -4.97 -18.00
C ILE A 221 -8.37 -6.25 -18.51
N PHE A 222 -8.23 -7.27 -17.67
CA PHE A 222 -7.52 -8.51 -18.01
C PHE A 222 -8.35 -9.41 -18.95
N GLU A 223 -9.69 -9.48 -18.82
CA GLU A 223 -10.55 -10.23 -19.73
C GLU A 223 -10.63 -9.60 -21.13
N SER A 224 -10.46 -8.28 -21.25
CA SER A 224 -10.42 -7.57 -22.53
C SER A 224 -9.03 -7.51 -23.16
N ALA A 225 -8.02 -8.09 -22.53
CA ALA A 225 -6.63 -7.96 -22.94
C ALA A 225 -6.37 -8.57 -24.33
N GLU A 226 -5.58 -7.86 -25.15
CA GLU A 226 -5.07 -8.40 -26.41
C GLU A 226 -3.92 -9.41 -26.21
N ARG A 227 -3.28 -9.38 -25.01
CA ARG A 227 -2.16 -10.23 -24.61
C ARG A 227 -2.44 -10.85 -23.25
N ASP A 228 -1.91 -12.03 -23.06
CA ASP A 228 -1.95 -12.79 -21.80
C ASP A 228 -0.62 -12.77 -21.04
N VAL A 229 0.32 -11.92 -21.47
CA VAL A 229 1.66 -11.77 -20.89
C VAL A 229 1.98 -10.30 -20.62
N VAL A 230 2.44 -10.01 -19.42
CA VAL A 230 2.94 -8.69 -18.99
C VAL A 230 4.42 -8.78 -18.66
N GLN A 231 5.27 -8.06 -19.40
CA GLN A 231 6.68 -7.88 -19.04
C GLN A 231 6.83 -6.70 -18.08
N LEU A 232 7.43 -6.94 -16.93
CA LEU A 232 7.70 -5.93 -15.92
C LEU A 232 9.21 -5.72 -15.77
N ALA A 233 9.64 -4.46 -15.76
CA ALA A 233 10.99 -4.05 -15.34
C ALA A 233 10.96 -3.75 -13.82
N ALA A 234 10.69 -4.78 -13.04
CA ALA A 234 10.44 -4.75 -11.59
C ALA A 234 10.86 -6.09 -10.97
N HIS A 235 10.96 -6.14 -9.63
CA HIS A 235 11.06 -7.40 -8.90
C HIS A 235 9.75 -8.22 -8.98
N ASN A 236 9.79 -9.47 -8.57
CA ASN A 236 8.63 -10.36 -8.59
C ASN A 236 7.67 -10.04 -7.45
N ALA A 237 6.72 -9.14 -7.70
CA ALA A 237 5.68 -8.77 -6.73
C ALA A 237 4.24 -9.02 -7.25
N PHE A 238 4.06 -9.22 -8.55
CA PHE A 238 2.72 -9.20 -9.17
C PHE A 238 2.13 -10.58 -9.45
N GLN A 239 2.70 -11.64 -8.87
CA GLN A 239 2.22 -13.02 -9.10
C GLN A 239 0.75 -13.20 -8.70
N TYR A 240 0.30 -12.54 -7.61
CA TYR A 240 -1.12 -12.61 -7.19
C TYR A 240 -2.07 -11.97 -8.19
N VAL A 241 -1.66 -10.91 -8.88
CA VAL A 241 -2.43 -10.33 -10.00
C VAL A 241 -2.52 -11.36 -11.14
N GLY A 242 -1.40 -12.01 -11.48
CA GLY A 242 -1.39 -13.07 -12.49
C GLY A 242 -2.33 -14.22 -12.15
N VAL A 243 -2.31 -14.68 -10.90
CA VAL A 243 -3.17 -15.78 -10.42
C VAL A 243 -4.64 -15.37 -10.37
N ALA A 244 -4.95 -14.13 -9.95
CA ALA A 244 -6.32 -13.66 -9.81
C ALA A 244 -7.04 -13.44 -11.14
N TYR A 245 -6.28 -13.07 -12.19
CA TYR A 245 -6.85 -12.64 -13.47
C TYR A 245 -6.35 -13.45 -14.67
N ASP A 246 -5.69 -14.59 -14.44
CA ASP A 246 -5.24 -15.56 -15.46
C ASP A 246 -4.32 -14.92 -16.52
N VAL A 247 -3.33 -14.16 -16.07
CA VAL A 247 -2.33 -13.50 -16.92
C VAL A 247 -0.92 -13.84 -16.46
N GLU A 248 0.02 -14.00 -17.38
CA GLU A 248 1.40 -14.30 -17.04
C GLU A 248 2.17 -13.02 -16.70
N MET A 249 2.53 -12.85 -15.44
CA MET A 249 3.39 -11.76 -14.96
C MET A 249 4.85 -12.17 -15.05
N ARG A 250 5.63 -11.54 -15.92
CA ARG A 250 7.07 -11.78 -16.10
C ARG A 250 7.88 -10.64 -15.50
N PRO A 251 8.35 -10.78 -14.25
CA PRO A 251 9.25 -9.80 -13.64
C PRO A 251 10.63 -9.88 -14.32
N LEU A 252 11.34 -8.77 -14.41
CA LEU A 252 12.71 -8.75 -14.89
C LEU A 252 13.69 -9.30 -13.84
N VAL A 253 13.40 -9.00 -12.56
CA VAL A 253 14.17 -9.51 -11.42
C VAL A 253 13.32 -10.57 -10.74
N THR A 254 13.83 -11.77 -10.66
CA THR A 254 13.09 -12.91 -10.13
C THR A 254 13.01 -12.92 -8.60
N ASN A 255 13.81 -12.11 -7.90
CA ASN A 255 13.79 -11.99 -6.44
C ASN A 255 12.47 -11.39 -5.94
N LEU A 256 12.05 -11.77 -4.72
CA LEU A 256 10.88 -11.22 -4.03
C LEU A 256 11.13 -9.84 -3.41
N ALA A 257 12.38 -9.44 -3.26
CA ALA A 257 12.75 -8.13 -2.76
C ALA A 257 13.31 -7.27 -3.90
N ALA A 258 12.98 -5.98 -3.87
CA ALA A 258 13.59 -5.03 -4.79
C ALA A 258 15.11 -5.08 -4.67
N SER A 259 15.79 -5.42 -5.76
CA SER A 259 17.26 -5.44 -5.82
C SER A 259 17.74 -4.77 -7.10
N ASP A 260 18.94 -4.18 -7.04
CA ASP A 260 19.62 -3.61 -8.20
C ASP A 260 20.43 -4.67 -9.00
N ASP A 261 20.42 -5.91 -8.54
CA ASP A 261 21.24 -7.00 -9.09
C ASP A 261 20.55 -7.68 -10.29
N ILE A 262 20.58 -6.99 -11.42
CA ILE A 262 20.04 -7.50 -12.69
C ILE A 262 21.16 -8.22 -13.43
N LYS A 263 20.94 -9.50 -13.69
CA LYS A 263 21.88 -10.34 -14.43
C LYS A 263 21.72 -10.09 -15.96
N PRO A 264 22.77 -10.20 -16.77
CA PRO A 264 22.64 -10.14 -18.24
C PRO A 264 21.68 -11.21 -18.81
N SER A 265 21.50 -12.35 -18.14
CA SER A 265 20.50 -13.37 -18.47
C SER A 265 19.08 -12.81 -18.42
N ASP A 266 18.75 -12.03 -17.41
CA ASP A 266 17.41 -11.51 -17.15
C ASP A 266 16.98 -10.57 -18.27
N ILE A 267 17.93 -9.71 -18.72
CA ILE A 267 17.71 -8.84 -19.90
C ILE A 267 17.54 -9.67 -21.18
N THR A 268 18.27 -10.77 -21.34
CA THR A 268 18.17 -11.63 -22.53
C THR A 268 16.81 -12.30 -22.58
N GLU A 269 16.35 -12.86 -21.47
CA GLU A 269 15.03 -13.51 -21.35
C GLU A 269 13.89 -12.50 -21.59
N ALA A 270 14.01 -11.29 -21.01
CA ALA A 270 13.02 -10.24 -21.26
C ALA A 270 12.97 -9.84 -22.74
N LYS A 271 14.11 -9.79 -23.45
CA LYS A 271 14.14 -9.51 -24.90
C LYS A 271 13.45 -10.62 -25.70
N GLU A 272 13.69 -11.88 -25.37
CA GLU A 272 13.03 -13.01 -26.01
C GLU A 272 11.51 -12.93 -25.81
N THR A 273 11.05 -12.62 -24.61
CA THR A 273 9.62 -12.41 -24.30
C THR A 273 9.04 -11.23 -25.10
N ILE A 274 9.73 -10.09 -25.14
CA ILE A 274 9.28 -8.91 -25.87
C ILE A 274 9.14 -9.21 -27.37
N ASP A 275 10.10 -9.92 -27.94
CA ASP A 275 10.09 -10.28 -29.36
C ASP A 275 9.02 -11.34 -29.67
N GLU A 276 8.84 -12.36 -28.79
CA GLU A 276 7.86 -13.43 -28.97
C GLU A 276 6.43 -12.91 -28.93
N TYR A 277 6.10 -12.06 -27.94
CA TYR A 277 4.74 -11.55 -27.72
C TYR A 277 4.48 -10.18 -28.36
N GLY A 278 5.47 -9.58 -29.01
CA GLY A 278 5.35 -8.27 -29.65
C GLY A 278 5.02 -7.16 -28.67
N ILE A 279 5.68 -7.16 -27.49
CA ILE A 279 5.42 -6.21 -26.41
C ILE A 279 5.97 -4.83 -26.78
N GLU A 280 5.11 -3.83 -26.81
CA GLU A 280 5.46 -2.45 -27.14
C GLU A 280 5.69 -1.56 -25.93
N TYR A 281 5.12 -1.93 -24.78
CA TYR A 281 5.20 -1.17 -23.52
C TYR A 281 5.43 -2.12 -22.35
N VAL A 282 6.19 -1.67 -21.33
CA VAL A 282 6.49 -2.46 -20.13
C VAL A 282 6.14 -1.67 -18.88
N GLY A 283 5.76 -2.36 -17.81
CA GLY A 283 5.63 -1.77 -16.49
C GLY A 283 7.01 -1.62 -15.83
N ALA A 284 7.23 -0.53 -15.09
CA ALA A 284 8.45 -0.30 -14.31
C ALA A 284 8.08 0.09 -12.87
N ALA A 285 8.75 -0.48 -11.88
CA ALA A 285 8.43 -0.23 -10.48
C ALA A 285 8.76 1.21 -10.07
N VAL A 286 7.85 1.88 -9.36
CA VAL A 286 7.98 3.29 -8.96
C VAL A 286 9.15 3.52 -7.99
N PHE A 287 9.41 2.57 -7.09
CA PHE A 287 10.41 2.70 -6.03
C PHE A 287 11.71 1.94 -6.30
N GLU A 288 11.94 1.52 -7.54
CA GLU A 288 13.15 0.82 -7.96
C GLU A 288 13.94 1.62 -8.99
N THR A 289 15.13 1.14 -9.34
CA THR A 289 15.95 1.75 -10.39
C THR A 289 15.28 1.63 -11.77
N ARG A 290 15.31 2.70 -12.56
CA ARG A 290 14.75 2.73 -13.94
C ARG A 290 15.71 2.17 -14.98
N ARG A 291 16.96 1.87 -14.61
CA ARG A 291 18.00 1.40 -15.56
C ARG A 291 17.55 0.22 -16.42
N PRO A 292 16.87 -0.83 -15.85
CA PRO A 292 16.41 -1.95 -16.65
C PRO A 292 15.39 -1.55 -17.70
N ALA A 293 14.36 -0.80 -17.30
CA ALA A 293 13.33 -0.32 -18.23
C ALA A 293 13.94 0.53 -19.36
N GLN A 294 14.86 1.44 -19.02
CA GLN A 294 15.60 2.23 -19.98
C GLN A 294 16.46 1.37 -20.92
N GLN A 295 17.01 0.26 -20.43
CA GLN A 295 17.76 -0.68 -21.26
C GLN A 295 16.86 -1.40 -22.24
N LEU A 296 15.68 -1.89 -21.80
CA LEU A 296 14.70 -2.53 -22.68
C LEU A 296 14.26 -1.58 -23.80
N VAL A 297 13.95 -0.32 -23.48
CA VAL A 297 13.62 0.70 -24.49
C VAL A 297 14.75 0.93 -25.51
N ARG A 298 16.02 0.89 -25.09
CA ARG A 298 17.16 1.08 -26.00
C ARG A 298 17.48 -0.13 -26.87
N GLU A 299 17.21 -1.33 -26.39
CA GLU A 299 17.74 -2.56 -26.99
C GLU A 299 16.68 -3.49 -27.59
N THR A 300 15.38 -3.12 -27.49
CA THR A 300 14.26 -3.90 -28.01
C THR A 300 13.26 -3.05 -28.78
N ALA A 301 12.12 -3.62 -29.18
CA ALA A 301 11.01 -2.91 -29.79
C ALA A 301 10.14 -2.10 -28.81
N VAL A 302 10.44 -2.14 -27.51
CA VAL A 302 9.71 -1.39 -26.47
C VAL A 302 9.80 0.11 -26.72
N LYS A 303 8.66 0.77 -26.81
CA LYS A 303 8.54 2.22 -27.10
C LYS A 303 8.65 3.08 -25.84
N ALA A 304 8.15 2.59 -24.72
CA ALA A 304 8.15 3.29 -23.42
C ALA A 304 7.91 2.32 -22.27
N TYR A 305 8.18 2.81 -21.04
CA TYR A 305 7.76 2.17 -19.80
C TYR A 305 6.83 3.08 -19.01
N PHE A 306 5.95 2.48 -18.20
CA PHE A 306 4.96 3.15 -17.36
C PHE A 306 5.01 2.62 -15.93
N PRO A 307 4.51 3.38 -14.93
CA PRO A 307 4.69 3.04 -13.54
C PRO A 307 3.83 1.84 -13.10
N VAL A 308 4.41 0.97 -12.29
CA VAL A 308 3.66 0.02 -11.46
C VAL A 308 4.17 0.07 -10.03
N THR A 309 3.32 -0.25 -9.07
CA THR A 309 3.73 -0.35 -7.66
C THR A 309 2.98 -1.47 -6.95
N PRO A 310 3.69 -2.26 -6.12
CA PRO A 310 3.05 -3.24 -5.25
C PRO A 310 2.45 -2.60 -3.99
N TYR A 311 2.12 -1.31 -4.00
CA TYR A 311 1.57 -0.55 -2.86
C TYR A 311 2.44 -0.60 -1.60
N ALA A 312 3.76 -0.70 -1.80
CA ALA A 312 4.71 -0.84 -0.70
C ALA A 312 5.08 0.47 -0.03
N GLY A 313 4.83 1.59 -0.69
CA GLY A 313 5.13 2.94 -0.22
C GLY A 313 4.39 3.99 -1.02
N VAL A 314 4.60 5.24 -0.66
CA VAL A 314 4.00 6.42 -1.30
C VAL A 314 5.07 7.46 -1.65
N ARG A 315 4.85 8.21 -2.72
CA ARG A 315 5.63 9.40 -3.07
C ARG A 315 5.14 10.61 -2.28
N GLU A 316 5.94 11.64 -2.19
CA GLU A 316 5.59 12.89 -1.48
C GLU A 316 4.33 13.53 -2.09
N GLU A 317 4.26 13.58 -3.42
CA GLU A 317 3.13 14.12 -4.16
C GLU A 317 1.83 13.34 -3.90
N TRP A 318 1.92 12.02 -3.74
CA TRP A 318 0.75 11.18 -3.41
C TRP A 318 0.24 11.41 -1.99
N VAL A 319 1.16 11.68 -1.04
CA VAL A 319 0.79 12.05 0.33
C VAL A 319 0.09 13.42 0.35
N GLU A 320 0.60 14.40 -0.41
CA GLU A 320 -0.02 15.73 -0.51
C GLU A 320 -1.44 15.69 -1.11
N GLU A 321 -1.72 14.71 -1.97
CA GLU A 321 -3.03 14.48 -2.60
C GLU A 321 -3.90 13.45 -1.84
N ASP A 322 -3.44 12.97 -0.67
CA ASP A 322 -4.11 11.94 0.16
C ASP A 322 -4.39 10.63 -0.60
N TRP A 323 -3.46 10.21 -1.46
CA TRP A 323 -3.59 8.95 -2.18
C TRP A 323 -3.40 7.76 -1.25
N GLY A 324 -4.35 6.83 -1.32
CA GLY A 324 -4.32 5.52 -0.70
C GLY A 324 -4.22 4.39 -1.73
N TYR A 325 -4.60 3.20 -1.31
CA TYR A 325 -4.62 2.01 -2.15
C TYR A 325 -5.54 2.20 -3.38
N GLU A 326 -6.70 2.84 -3.20
CA GLU A 326 -7.66 3.10 -4.26
C GLU A 326 -7.10 4.02 -5.34
N GLU A 327 -6.57 5.19 -4.95
CA GLU A 327 -6.06 6.18 -5.89
C GLU A 327 -4.84 5.63 -6.66
N ILE A 328 -3.98 4.87 -6.00
CA ILE A 328 -2.83 4.24 -6.65
C ILE A 328 -3.29 3.17 -7.65
N ALA A 329 -4.32 2.39 -7.35
CA ALA A 329 -4.89 1.44 -8.31
C ALA A 329 -5.35 2.15 -9.59
N TYR A 330 -6.14 3.21 -9.46
CA TYR A 330 -6.76 3.91 -10.59
C TYR A 330 -5.83 4.87 -11.34
N ASN A 331 -4.83 5.44 -10.67
CA ASN A 331 -3.94 6.44 -11.29
C ASN A 331 -2.59 5.86 -11.73
N ILE A 332 -2.20 4.68 -11.23
CA ILE A 332 -0.88 4.09 -11.51
C ILE A 332 -1.02 2.70 -12.14
N ASN A 333 -1.56 1.72 -11.44
CA ASN A 333 -1.49 0.32 -11.86
C ASN A 333 -2.46 0.01 -13.01
N MET A 334 -3.73 0.38 -12.91
CA MET A 334 -4.73 0.10 -13.94
C MET A 334 -4.39 0.73 -15.29
N PRO A 335 -4.07 2.04 -15.38
CA PRO A 335 -3.68 2.63 -16.66
C PRO A 335 -2.45 1.96 -17.27
N THR A 336 -1.49 1.56 -16.44
CA THR A 336 -0.31 0.83 -16.94
C THR A 336 -0.71 -0.54 -17.48
N PHE A 337 -1.56 -1.30 -16.78
CA PHE A 337 -2.03 -2.60 -17.30
C PHE A 337 -2.85 -2.45 -18.58
N GLU A 338 -3.71 -1.45 -18.71
CA GLU A 338 -4.43 -1.15 -19.96
C GLU A 338 -3.45 -0.96 -21.13
N VAL A 339 -2.36 -0.22 -20.92
CA VAL A 339 -1.35 0.06 -21.95
C VAL A 339 -0.49 -1.16 -22.27
N VAL A 340 0.03 -1.87 -21.24
CA VAL A 340 0.97 -2.98 -21.47
C VAL A 340 0.27 -4.23 -22.01
N LEU A 341 -1.01 -4.39 -21.74
CA LEU A 341 -1.85 -5.47 -22.29
C LEU A 341 -2.36 -5.15 -23.72
N GLY A 342 -2.28 -3.89 -24.16
CA GLY A 342 -2.71 -3.45 -25.48
C GLY A 342 -4.17 -3.05 -25.58
N ASN A 343 -4.89 -2.95 -24.45
CA ASN A 343 -6.30 -2.55 -24.42
C ASN A 343 -6.49 -1.09 -24.82
N GLU A 344 -5.60 -0.23 -24.36
CA GLU A 344 -5.64 1.20 -24.63
C GLU A 344 -4.27 1.72 -25.11
N ARG A 345 -4.30 2.79 -25.91
CA ARG A 345 -3.08 3.51 -26.24
C ARG A 345 -2.69 4.39 -25.06
N PRO A 346 -1.39 4.70 -24.87
CA PRO A 346 -0.97 5.53 -23.74
C PRO A 346 -1.72 6.85 -23.58
N GLU A 347 -2.07 7.50 -24.70
CA GLU A 347 -2.79 8.78 -24.71
C GLU A 347 -4.27 8.67 -24.32
N ASP A 348 -4.83 7.47 -24.30
CA ASP A 348 -6.23 7.19 -23.98
C ASP A 348 -6.38 6.54 -22.58
N ALA A 349 -5.29 6.03 -22.01
CA ALA A 349 -5.27 5.38 -20.71
C ALA A 349 -5.21 6.38 -19.55
N GLY A 350 -5.84 6.03 -18.42
CA GLY A 350 -5.78 6.78 -17.18
C GLY A 350 -6.46 8.16 -17.22
N PRO A 351 -6.19 9.00 -16.21
CA PRO A 351 -6.66 10.38 -16.15
C PRO A 351 -6.06 11.25 -17.26
N GLU A 352 -6.71 12.40 -17.53
CA GLU A 352 -6.21 13.36 -18.54
C GLU A 352 -4.76 13.79 -18.23
N GLY A 353 -3.87 13.61 -19.20
CA GLY A 353 -2.44 13.93 -19.06
C GLY A 353 -1.57 12.82 -18.49
N TRP A 354 -2.15 11.71 -18.05
CA TRP A 354 -1.43 10.60 -17.41
C TRP A 354 -0.21 10.12 -18.24
N ALA A 355 -0.37 9.87 -19.52
CA ALA A 355 0.73 9.40 -20.34
C ALA A 355 1.85 10.44 -20.53
N ALA A 356 1.53 11.73 -20.44
CA ALA A 356 2.55 12.79 -20.53
C ALA A 356 3.39 12.87 -19.24
N GLU A 357 2.77 12.60 -18.10
CA GLU A 357 3.41 12.57 -16.80
C GLU A 357 4.26 11.32 -16.60
N TRP A 358 3.69 10.16 -16.94
CA TRP A 358 4.23 8.87 -16.54
C TRP A 358 5.03 8.12 -17.61
N ARG A 359 5.04 8.60 -18.87
CA ARG A 359 5.86 7.98 -19.92
C ARG A 359 7.36 8.15 -19.62
N ASN A 360 8.06 7.04 -19.43
CA ASN A 360 9.49 7.00 -19.09
C ASN A 360 9.84 7.89 -17.88
N PHE A 361 8.97 7.83 -16.86
CA PHE A 361 9.10 8.61 -15.62
C PHE A 361 10.45 8.41 -14.93
N GLU A 362 10.86 9.40 -14.13
CA GLU A 362 12.13 9.43 -13.41
C GLU A 362 11.97 8.94 -11.94
#